data_17dd35e248966f99a70335035234ab15
#
_entry.id   17dd35e248966f99a70335035234ab15
#
_cell.length_a   1.000
_cell.length_b   1.000
_cell.length_c   1.000
_cell.angle_alpha   90.00
_cell.angle_beta   90.00
_cell.angle_gamma   90.00
#
_symmetry.space_group_name_H-M   'P 1'
#
loop_
_entity.id
_entity.type
_entity.pdbx_description
1 polymer ?
#
loop_
_entity_poly.entity_id
_entity_poly.type
_entity_poly.pdbx_seq_one_letter_code
_entity_poly.pdbx_strand_id
1 'polypeptide(L)'
;RQRQMCIRDSAHFAEVDGDLTADQQQVLARLLKYGPSVPVQEPAGRLFLVMPRFGTISPWSSKASDIAHNCGLEVVRRLERGIAYYVAGELSDADAASVAELLHDRMTQVVLGKLEEAAGLFSHAEPKPLTAVDILGGGRAALEKANVELGLALAEDEIDYLVNAFQGLKRNPHDIELMMFAQANSEHCRHKIFNASWDIDGQAQEKSLFGMIKNTYQMHNEGVLS
;
A
#
# COMPACT_ATOMS: atom_id res chain seq x y z
N ARG A 1 -4.43 -35.66 -21.21
CA ARG A 1 -4.73 -35.68 -19.75
C ARG A 1 -4.35 -34.31 -19.20
N GLN A 2 -5.32 -33.40 -19.09
CA GLN A 2 -5.17 -32.17 -18.31
C GLN A 2 -5.12 -32.58 -16.84
N ARG A 3 -3.94 -32.53 -16.23
CA ARG A 3 -3.81 -32.62 -14.77
C ARG A 3 -4.21 -31.27 -14.21
N GLN A 4 -5.32 -31.23 -13.50
CA GLN A 4 -5.69 -30.07 -12.71
C GLN A 4 -4.69 -29.95 -11.56
N MET A 5 -3.73 -29.03 -11.70
CA MET A 5 -2.63 -28.87 -10.75
C MET A 5 -2.89 -27.77 -9.71
N CYS A 6 -3.96 -26.99 -9.89
CA CYS A 6 -4.29 -25.87 -9.00
C CYS A 6 -5.81 -25.67 -8.92
N ILE A 7 -6.33 -25.51 -7.71
CA ILE A 7 -7.68 -25.04 -7.44
C ILE A 7 -7.57 -23.60 -6.96
N ARG A 8 -8.39 -22.71 -7.52
CA ARG A 8 -8.49 -21.31 -7.11
C ARG A 8 -9.89 -21.03 -6.61
N ASP A 9 -10.00 -20.52 -5.39
CA ASP A 9 -11.27 -20.14 -4.79
C ASP A 9 -11.17 -18.81 -4.04
N SER A 10 -12.30 -18.14 -3.84
CA SER A 10 -12.38 -16.92 -3.06
C SER A 10 -12.70 -17.25 -1.60
N ALA A 11 -11.82 -16.87 -0.70
CA ALA A 11 -12.02 -16.96 0.74
C ALA A 11 -12.44 -15.59 1.28
N HIS A 12 -13.50 -15.57 2.09
CA HIS A 12 -14.01 -14.34 2.71
C HIS A 12 -13.80 -14.41 4.21
N PHE A 13 -13.38 -13.28 4.78
CA PHE A 13 -13.07 -13.11 6.18
C PHE A 13 -13.89 -11.94 6.71
N ALA A 14 -14.50 -12.11 7.87
CA ALA A 14 -15.31 -11.09 8.52
C ALA A 14 -14.81 -10.82 9.93
N GLU A 15 -14.61 -9.54 10.25
CA GLU A 15 -14.50 -9.06 11.61
C GLU A 15 -15.90 -8.71 12.10
N VAL A 16 -16.30 -9.26 13.24
CA VAL A 16 -17.65 -9.12 13.77
C VAL A 16 -17.64 -8.72 15.25
N ASP A 17 -18.59 -7.89 15.65
CA ASP A 17 -18.84 -7.52 17.05
C ASP A 17 -19.82 -8.51 17.69
N GLY A 18 -19.35 -9.69 18.04
CA GLY A 18 -20.16 -10.75 18.61
C GLY A 18 -20.67 -11.78 17.61
N ASP A 19 -21.56 -12.66 18.05
CA ASP A 19 -22.08 -13.76 17.25
C ASP A 19 -23.16 -13.26 16.26
N LEU A 20 -23.09 -13.76 15.03
CA LEU A 20 -24.13 -13.53 14.03
C LEU A 20 -25.36 -14.40 14.33
N THR A 21 -26.55 -13.80 14.29
CA THR A 21 -27.82 -14.56 14.30
C THR A 21 -27.96 -15.42 13.04
N ALA A 22 -28.84 -16.41 13.06
CA ALA A 22 -29.09 -17.28 11.90
C ALA A 22 -29.53 -16.47 10.66
N ASP A 23 -30.37 -15.44 10.84
CA ASP A 23 -30.81 -14.56 9.75
C ASP A 23 -29.66 -13.72 9.19
N GLN A 24 -28.82 -13.17 10.06
CA GLN A 24 -27.61 -12.41 9.66
C GLN A 24 -26.63 -13.29 8.89
N GLN A 25 -26.41 -14.53 9.33
CA GLN A 25 -25.59 -15.50 8.61
C GLN A 25 -26.14 -15.80 7.20
N GLN A 26 -27.47 -15.95 7.07
CA GLN A 26 -28.10 -16.16 5.76
C GLN A 26 -27.95 -14.94 4.84
N VAL A 27 -28.11 -13.72 5.38
CA VAL A 27 -27.92 -12.50 4.60
C VAL A 27 -26.47 -12.40 4.14
N LEU A 28 -25.51 -12.59 5.03
CA LEU A 28 -24.08 -12.56 4.71
C LEU A 28 -23.71 -13.60 3.66
N ALA A 29 -24.18 -14.84 3.82
CA ALA A 29 -23.93 -15.92 2.86
C ALA A 29 -24.47 -15.61 1.46
N ARG A 30 -25.64 -14.94 1.36
CA ARG A 30 -26.20 -14.50 0.07
C ARG A 30 -25.38 -13.36 -0.55
N LEU A 31 -24.94 -12.40 0.24
CA LEU A 31 -24.09 -11.28 -0.22
C LEU A 31 -22.75 -11.76 -0.77
N LEU A 32 -22.17 -12.78 -0.13
CA LEU A 32 -20.86 -13.32 -0.52
C LEU A 32 -20.94 -14.38 -1.64
N LYS A 33 -22.15 -14.74 -2.08
CA LYS A 33 -22.35 -15.68 -3.18
C LYS A 33 -22.50 -14.93 -4.51
N TYR A 34 -21.43 -14.83 -5.26
CA TYR A 34 -21.40 -14.16 -6.57
C TYR A 34 -20.44 -14.90 -7.52
N GLY A 35 -20.61 -14.65 -8.82
CA GLY A 35 -19.86 -15.33 -9.88
C GLY A 35 -20.48 -16.64 -10.31
N PRO A 36 -19.86 -17.37 -11.25
CA PRO A 36 -20.36 -18.63 -11.74
C PRO A 36 -20.32 -19.70 -10.66
N SER A 37 -21.42 -20.45 -10.51
CA SER A 37 -21.46 -21.60 -9.61
C SER A 37 -20.76 -22.78 -10.27
N VAL A 38 -19.75 -23.31 -9.61
CA VAL A 38 -19.01 -24.51 -10.00
C VAL A 38 -19.19 -25.60 -8.93
N PRO A 39 -19.10 -26.89 -9.29
CA PRO A 39 -19.13 -27.96 -8.28
C PRO A 39 -18.03 -27.77 -7.26
N VAL A 40 -18.37 -27.91 -5.97
CA VAL A 40 -17.41 -27.87 -4.87
C VAL A 40 -16.43 -29.03 -5.05
N GLN A 41 -15.15 -28.73 -5.12
CA GLN A 41 -14.06 -29.69 -5.10
C GLN A 41 -13.36 -29.63 -3.76
N GLU A 42 -13.05 -30.78 -3.19
CA GLU A 42 -12.23 -30.81 -2.01
C GLU A 42 -10.83 -30.29 -2.34
N PRO A 43 -10.36 -29.26 -1.60
CA PRO A 43 -9.04 -28.71 -1.84
C PRO A 43 -7.95 -29.76 -1.53
N ALA A 44 -7.08 -29.99 -2.47
CA ALA A 44 -5.93 -30.89 -2.31
C ALA A 44 -4.62 -30.18 -2.63
N GLY A 45 -3.60 -30.40 -1.80
CA GLY A 45 -2.29 -29.81 -1.97
C GLY A 45 -1.96 -28.70 -0.97
N ARG A 46 -0.86 -28.00 -1.23
CA ARG A 46 -0.37 -26.91 -0.39
C ARG A 46 -1.20 -25.64 -0.63
N LEU A 47 -1.68 -25.04 0.44
CA LEU A 47 -2.40 -23.76 0.41
C LEU A 47 -1.45 -22.59 0.23
N PHE A 48 -1.81 -21.69 -0.69
CA PHE A 48 -1.28 -20.33 -0.83
C PHE A 48 -2.46 -19.37 -0.77
N LEU A 49 -2.68 -18.76 0.38
CA LEU A 49 -3.76 -17.79 0.56
C LEU A 49 -3.23 -16.39 0.30
N VAL A 50 -3.60 -15.84 -0.84
CA VAL A 50 -3.22 -14.48 -1.24
C VAL A 50 -4.20 -13.49 -0.65
N MET A 51 -3.71 -12.58 0.17
CA MET A 51 -4.50 -11.62 0.95
C MET A 51 -3.95 -10.20 0.75
N PRO A 52 -4.75 -9.15 1.02
CA PRO A 52 -4.22 -7.80 1.17
C PRO A 52 -3.15 -7.74 2.27
N ARG A 53 -2.20 -6.81 2.15
CA ARG A 53 -1.18 -6.60 3.19
C ARG A 53 -1.82 -6.25 4.53
N PHE A 54 -1.25 -6.78 5.60
CA PHE A 54 -1.64 -6.42 6.96
C PHE A 54 -1.49 -4.92 7.20
N GLY A 55 -2.40 -4.32 7.95
CA GLY A 55 -2.45 -2.89 8.19
C GLY A 55 -3.05 -2.05 7.04
N THR A 56 -3.56 -2.69 5.98
CA THR A 56 -4.25 -2.01 4.89
C THR A 56 -5.72 -2.44 4.79
N ILE A 57 -6.55 -1.59 4.18
CA ILE A 57 -7.94 -1.90 3.86
C ILE A 57 -8.05 -1.94 2.33
N SER A 58 -8.48 -3.08 1.77
CA SER A 58 -8.62 -3.18 0.32
C SER A 58 -9.79 -2.35 -0.21
N PRO A 59 -9.76 -1.86 -1.46
CA PRO A 59 -10.91 -1.19 -2.08
C PRO A 59 -12.16 -2.08 -2.12
N TRP A 60 -11.98 -3.41 -2.26
CA TRP A 60 -13.08 -4.37 -2.18
C TRP A 60 -13.70 -4.39 -0.78
N SER A 61 -12.88 -4.38 0.27
CA SER A 61 -13.30 -4.39 1.67
C SER A 61 -14.21 -3.22 2.00
N SER A 62 -13.82 -2.00 1.62
CA SER A 62 -14.62 -0.80 1.87
C SER A 62 -16.03 -0.94 1.28
N LYS A 63 -16.13 -1.38 0.02
CA LYS A 63 -17.42 -1.57 -0.64
C LYS A 63 -18.23 -2.72 -0.07
N ALA A 64 -17.61 -3.85 0.21
CA ALA A 64 -18.28 -5.03 0.76
C ALA A 64 -18.83 -4.74 2.17
N SER A 65 -18.07 -4.05 3.00
CA SER A 65 -18.49 -3.66 4.35
C SER A 65 -19.66 -2.66 4.30
N ASP A 66 -19.60 -1.64 3.43
CA ASP A 66 -20.70 -0.70 3.20
C ASP A 66 -21.99 -1.42 2.77
N ILE A 67 -21.87 -2.38 1.84
CA ILE A 67 -23.04 -3.17 1.39
C ILE A 67 -23.60 -4.03 2.53
N ALA A 68 -22.74 -4.65 3.34
CA ALA A 68 -23.17 -5.43 4.49
C ALA A 68 -23.94 -4.57 5.49
N HIS A 69 -23.47 -3.37 5.82
CA HIS A 69 -24.15 -2.42 6.70
C HIS A 69 -25.52 -2.00 6.12
N ASN A 70 -25.57 -1.65 4.83
CA ASN A 70 -26.81 -1.29 4.16
C ASN A 70 -27.83 -2.45 4.11
N CYS A 71 -27.39 -3.70 4.28
CA CYS A 71 -28.23 -4.89 4.39
C CYS A 71 -28.58 -5.26 5.85
N GLY A 72 -28.32 -4.37 6.81
CA GLY A 72 -28.63 -4.59 8.22
C GLY A 72 -27.62 -5.44 8.99
N LEU A 73 -26.42 -5.61 8.49
CA LEU A 73 -25.32 -6.35 9.14
C LEU A 73 -24.37 -5.40 9.88
N GLU A 74 -24.89 -4.54 10.75
CA GLU A 74 -24.10 -3.58 11.52
C GLU A 74 -23.08 -4.24 12.48
N VAL A 75 -23.34 -5.49 12.86
CA VAL A 75 -22.44 -6.32 13.67
C VAL A 75 -21.15 -6.70 12.91
N VAL A 76 -21.16 -6.63 11.58
CA VAL A 76 -19.98 -6.86 10.75
C VAL A 76 -19.19 -5.57 10.65
N ARG A 77 -18.04 -5.49 11.32
CA ARG A 77 -17.14 -4.32 11.26
C ARG A 77 -16.46 -4.20 9.91
N ARG A 78 -15.96 -5.34 9.42
CA ARG A 78 -15.16 -5.36 8.20
C ARG A 78 -15.25 -6.71 7.51
N LEU A 79 -15.35 -6.65 6.19
CA LEU A 79 -15.21 -7.81 5.30
C LEU A 79 -13.93 -7.68 4.50
N GLU A 80 -13.20 -8.77 4.35
CA GLU A 80 -12.07 -8.88 3.44
C GLU A 80 -12.15 -10.14 2.59
N ARG A 81 -11.50 -10.09 1.43
CA ARG A 81 -11.45 -11.20 0.49
C ARG A 81 -10.00 -11.58 0.19
N GLY A 82 -9.72 -12.86 0.28
CA GLY A 82 -8.51 -13.47 -0.24
C GLY A 82 -8.78 -14.43 -1.37
N ILE A 83 -7.73 -14.89 -2.01
CA ILE A 83 -7.78 -15.94 -3.02
C ILE A 83 -6.96 -17.12 -2.50
N ALA A 84 -7.62 -18.24 -2.30
CA ALA A 84 -7.00 -19.49 -1.90
C ALA A 84 -6.59 -20.29 -3.15
N TYR A 85 -5.29 -20.55 -3.28
CA TYR A 85 -4.76 -21.45 -4.30
C TYR A 85 -4.30 -22.72 -3.62
N TYR A 86 -4.76 -23.86 -4.10
CA TYR A 86 -4.30 -25.17 -3.65
C TYR A 86 -3.49 -25.82 -4.76
N VAL A 87 -2.19 -25.97 -4.53
CA VAL A 87 -1.25 -26.52 -5.52
C VAL A 87 -0.92 -27.95 -5.16
N ALA A 88 -1.32 -28.90 -6.03
CA ALA A 88 -1.08 -30.32 -5.86
C ALA A 88 0.37 -30.67 -6.25
N GLY A 89 0.95 -31.65 -5.56
CA GLY A 89 2.30 -32.16 -5.76
C GLY A 89 3.20 -31.87 -4.57
N GLU A 90 4.36 -32.49 -4.56
CA GLU A 90 5.39 -32.20 -3.58
C GLU A 90 6.17 -30.96 -4.00
N LEU A 91 6.16 -29.95 -3.16
CA LEU A 91 6.87 -28.69 -3.37
C LEU A 91 7.96 -28.57 -2.31
N SER A 92 9.20 -28.40 -2.74
CA SER A 92 10.27 -27.94 -1.83
C SER A 92 9.95 -26.52 -1.32
N ASP A 93 10.60 -26.06 -0.26
CA ASP A 93 10.40 -24.69 0.24
C ASP A 93 10.86 -23.65 -0.77
N ALA A 94 11.88 -23.93 -1.58
CA ALA A 94 12.31 -23.06 -2.67
C ALA A 94 11.26 -22.96 -3.79
N ASP A 95 10.65 -24.09 -4.18
CA ASP A 95 9.57 -24.11 -5.18
C ASP A 95 8.34 -23.37 -4.64
N ALA A 96 8.01 -23.58 -3.37
CA ALA A 96 6.88 -22.88 -2.73
C ALA A 96 7.10 -21.37 -2.66
N ALA A 97 8.32 -20.91 -2.38
CA ALA A 97 8.67 -19.48 -2.43
C ALA A 97 8.49 -18.92 -3.84
N SER A 98 8.97 -19.62 -4.85
CA SER A 98 8.84 -19.21 -6.26
C SER A 98 7.36 -19.19 -6.71
N VAL A 99 6.56 -20.15 -6.28
CA VAL A 99 5.09 -20.16 -6.54
C VAL A 99 4.44 -18.96 -5.86
N ALA A 100 4.77 -18.68 -4.60
CA ALA A 100 4.22 -17.54 -3.88
C ALA A 100 4.54 -16.21 -4.59
N GLU A 101 5.77 -16.02 -5.08
CA GLU A 101 6.16 -14.82 -5.84
C GLU A 101 5.34 -14.62 -7.11
N LEU A 102 4.96 -15.71 -7.79
CA LEU A 102 4.15 -15.65 -9.00
C LEU A 102 2.66 -15.38 -8.73
N LEU A 103 2.17 -15.70 -7.53
CA LEU A 103 0.75 -15.63 -7.19
C LEU A 103 0.31 -14.29 -6.64
N HIS A 104 1.23 -13.45 -6.16
CA HIS A 104 0.87 -12.20 -5.48
C HIS A 104 1.70 -11.01 -5.93
N ASP A 105 1.13 -9.82 -5.80
CA ASP A 105 1.85 -8.56 -5.84
C ASP A 105 2.38 -8.22 -4.44
N ARG A 106 3.69 -8.34 -4.24
CA ARG A 106 4.34 -8.08 -2.96
C ARG A 106 4.21 -6.63 -2.45
N MET A 107 3.80 -5.69 -3.31
CA MET A 107 3.55 -4.29 -2.90
C MET A 107 2.23 -4.15 -2.16
N THR A 108 1.22 -4.91 -2.54
CA THR A 108 -0.16 -4.78 -2.05
C THR A 108 -0.70 -6.02 -1.36
N GLN A 109 -0.01 -7.16 -1.47
CA GLN A 109 -0.49 -8.45 -1.01
C GLN A 109 0.55 -9.21 -0.18
N VAL A 110 0.07 -10.20 0.56
CA VAL A 110 0.87 -11.21 1.27
C VAL A 110 0.34 -12.60 0.94
N VAL A 111 1.19 -13.61 1.08
CA VAL A 111 0.80 -15.01 0.94
C VAL A 111 0.89 -15.69 2.30
N LEU A 112 -0.19 -16.31 2.72
CA LEU A 112 -0.31 -17.04 3.97
C LEU A 112 -0.41 -18.54 3.70
N GLY A 113 0.08 -19.35 4.63
CA GLY A 113 0.04 -20.81 4.54
C GLY A 113 -1.19 -21.44 5.17
N LYS A 114 -1.92 -20.69 5.99
CA LYS A 114 -3.09 -21.16 6.74
C LYS A 114 -4.19 -20.10 6.76
N LEU A 115 -5.44 -20.55 6.83
CA LEU A 115 -6.60 -19.65 6.89
C LEU A 115 -6.63 -18.82 8.18
N GLU A 116 -6.19 -19.40 9.29
CA GLU A 116 -6.18 -18.75 10.60
C GLU A 116 -5.25 -17.53 10.66
N GLU A 117 -4.19 -17.53 9.87
CA GLU A 117 -3.25 -16.42 9.77
C GLU A 117 -3.90 -15.13 9.23
N ALA A 118 -5.04 -15.27 8.53
CA ALA A 118 -5.82 -14.14 8.03
C ALA A 118 -6.38 -13.24 9.16
N ALA A 119 -6.46 -13.72 10.40
CA ALA A 119 -6.82 -12.90 11.56
C ALA A 119 -5.91 -11.68 11.72
N GLY A 120 -4.65 -11.75 11.25
CA GLY A 120 -3.72 -10.62 11.24
C GLY A 120 -4.19 -9.41 10.41
N LEU A 121 -5.14 -9.60 9.46
CA LEU A 121 -5.73 -8.48 8.71
C LEU A 121 -6.53 -7.51 9.57
N PHE A 122 -7.13 -8.01 10.64
CA PHE A 122 -8.01 -7.28 11.54
C PHE A 122 -7.27 -6.80 12.80
N SER A 123 -5.94 -7.01 12.87
CA SER A 123 -5.13 -6.46 13.95
C SER A 123 -4.98 -4.95 13.79
N HIS A 124 -5.16 -4.23 14.88
CA HIS A 124 -4.91 -2.80 14.95
C HIS A 124 -3.54 -2.57 15.59
N ALA A 125 -2.69 -1.79 14.90
CA ALA A 125 -1.44 -1.37 15.48
C ALA A 125 -1.67 -0.18 16.41
N GLU A 126 -1.07 -0.22 17.59
CA GLU A 126 -1.03 0.94 18.46
C GLU A 126 -0.24 2.07 17.79
N PRO A 127 -0.73 3.32 17.86
CA PRO A 127 0.01 4.47 17.34
C PRO A 127 1.38 4.58 17.99
N LYS A 128 2.41 4.82 17.20
CA LYS A 128 3.73 5.11 17.75
C LYS A 128 3.69 6.45 18.48
N PRO A 129 4.47 6.61 19.57
CA PRO A 129 4.55 7.90 20.25
C PRO A 129 5.13 8.95 19.31
N LEU A 130 4.61 10.18 19.42
CA LEU A 130 5.12 11.33 18.72
C LEU A 130 6.54 11.64 19.21
N THR A 131 7.50 11.76 18.28
CA THR A 131 8.89 12.07 18.62
C THR A 131 9.27 13.46 18.10
N ALA A 132 10.12 14.16 18.85
CA ALA A 132 10.63 15.47 18.45
C ALA A 132 12.10 15.37 18.05
N VAL A 133 12.50 16.11 17.02
CA VAL A 133 13.89 16.24 16.60
C VAL A 133 14.47 17.53 17.21
N ASP A 134 15.49 17.41 18.04
CA ASP A 134 16.06 18.54 18.79
C ASP A 134 16.87 19.48 17.88
N ILE A 135 16.19 20.32 17.12
CA ILE A 135 16.82 21.37 16.29
C ILE A 135 17.28 22.54 17.14
N LEU A 136 16.61 22.87 18.26
CA LEU A 136 16.99 23.99 19.10
C LEU A 136 18.33 23.76 19.80
N GLY A 137 18.61 22.54 20.25
CA GLY A 137 19.87 22.18 20.91
C GLY A 137 20.92 21.65 19.92
N GLY A 138 20.53 20.79 18.98
CA GLY A 138 21.43 20.11 18.05
C GLY A 138 21.59 20.78 16.68
N GLY A 139 20.81 21.82 16.41
CA GLY A 139 20.89 22.59 15.16
C GLY A 139 20.71 21.74 13.89
N ARG A 140 21.45 22.13 12.85
CA ARG A 140 21.49 21.47 11.55
C ARG A 140 21.84 19.96 11.65
N ALA A 141 22.84 19.62 12.48
CA ALA A 141 23.30 18.23 12.60
C ALA A 141 22.22 17.28 13.11
N ALA A 142 21.33 17.75 14.01
CA ALA A 142 20.21 16.96 14.47
C ALA A 142 19.20 16.67 13.34
N LEU A 143 18.95 17.64 12.46
CA LEU A 143 18.06 17.47 11.32
C LEU A 143 18.69 16.60 10.23
N GLU A 144 19.97 16.72 9.94
CA GLU A 144 20.69 15.86 9.00
C GLU A 144 20.64 14.38 9.44
N LYS A 145 20.83 14.14 10.74
CA LYS A 145 20.68 12.81 11.32
C LYS A 145 19.25 12.28 11.13
N ALA A 146 18.24 13.07 11.48
CA ALA A 146 16.85 12.71 11.29
C ALA A 146 16.48 12.50 9.82
N ASN A 147 17.07 13.29 8.90
CA ASN A 147 16.90 13.13 7.45
C ASN A 147 17.29 11.71 6.98
N VAL A 148 18.38 11.16 7.51
CA VAL A 148 18.82 9.79 7.21
C VAL A 148 17.96 8.74 7.91
N GLU A 149 17.73 8.90 9.23
CA GLU A 149 17.02 7.91 10.05
C GLU A 149 15.55 7.75 9.66
N LEU A 150 14.89 8.85 9.28
CA LEU A 150 13.50 8.87 8.85
C LEU A 150 13.32 8.72 7.33
N GLY A 151 14.42 8.73 6.57
CA GLY A 151 14.38 8.58 5.10
C GLY A 151 13.66 9.76 4.41
N LEU A 152 13.87 11.00 4.88
CA LEU A 152 13.13 12.18 4.39
C LEU A 152 13.59 12.66 3.01
N ALA A 153 14.82 12.36 2.62
CA ALA A 153 15.45 12.80 1.37
C ALA A 153 15.39 14.32 1.15
N LEU A 154 15.61 15.09 2.23
CA LEU A 154 15.68 16.55 2.18
C LEU A 154 16.96 17.01 1.50
N ALA A 155 16.85 18.04 0.66
CA ALA A 155 17.99 18.73 0.06
C ALA A 155 18.61 19.73 1.06
N GLU A 156 19.83 20.19 0.77
CA GLU A 156 20.59 21.10 1.64
C GLU A 156 19.84 22.40 1.97
N ASP A 157 19.24 23.01 0.96
CA ASP A 157 18.43 24.23 1.10
C ASP A 157 17.14 24.01 1.90
N GLU A 158 16.57 22.83 1.83
CA GLU A 158 15.39 22.43 2.61
C GLU A 158 15.75 22.21 4.08
N ILE A 159 16.92 21.64 4.35
CA ILE A 159 17.45 21.50 5.71
C ILE A 159 17.66 22.89 6.32
N ASP A 160 18.32 23.80 5.60
CA ASP A 160 18.54 25.17 6.06
C ASP A 160 17.23 25.91 6.32
N TYR A 161 16.26 25.76 5.41
CA TYR A 161 14.94 26.36 5.59
C TYR A 161 14.25 25.87 6.87
N LEU A 162 14.22 24.55 7.09
CA LEU A 162 13.58 23.96 8.28
C LEU A 162 14.27 24.37 9.58
N VAL A 163 15.62 24.38 9.62
CA VAL A 163 16.37 24.83 10.79
C VAL A 163 15.98 26.26 11.14
N ASN A 164 16.05 27.18 10.17
CA ASN A 164 15.69 28.57 10.37
C ASN A 164 14.23 28.77 10.79
N ALA A 165 13.30 28.03 10.18
CA ALA A 165 11.87 28.10 10.47
C ALA A 165 11.58 27.67 11.92
N PHE A 166 12.09 26.52 12.36
CA PHE A 166 11.82 26.00 13.71
C PHE A 166 12.57 26.78 14.80
N GLN A 167 13.75 27.32 14.51
CA GLN A 167 14.43 28.27 15.40
C GLN A 167 13.61 29.56 15.57
N GLY A 168 13.03 30.08 14.46
CA GLY A 168 12.13 31.23 14.51
C GLY A 168 10.85 30.96 15.32
N LEU A 169 10.30 29.75 15.21
CA LEU A 169 9.15 29.28 15.99
C LEU A 169 9.49 28.97 17.46
N LYS A 170 10.76 28.90 17.81
CA LYS A 170 11.27 28.58 19.16
C LYS A 170 10.76 27.26 19.70
N ARG A 171 10.61 26.27 18.85
CA ARG A 171 10.22 24.91 19.19
C ARG A 171 10.89 23.87 18.28
N ASN A 172 10.95 22.67 18.75
CA ASN A 172 11.41 21.52 17.95
C ASN A 172 10.29 21.01 17.02
N PRO A 173 10.62 20.54 15.80
CA PRO A 173 9.68 19.83 14.96
C PRO A 173 9.41 18.42 15.49
N HIS A 174 8.22 17.92 15.23
CA HIS A 174 7.91 16.51 15.39
C HIS A 174 8.23 15.73 14.09
N ASP A 175 8.46 14.43 14.25
CA ASP A 175 8.75 13.51 13.15
C ASP A 175 7.69 13.59 12.03
N ILE A 176 6.41 13.68 12.40
CA ILE A 176 5.31 13.79 11.43
C ILE A 176 5.36 15.12 10.66
N GLU A 177 5.74 16.23 11.28
CA GLU A 177 5.88 17.54 10.59
C GLU A 177 6.98 17.48 9.54
N LEU A 178 8.11 16.84 9.88
CA LEU A 178 9.22 16.64 8.96
C LEU A 178 8.82 15.70 7.82
N MET A 179 8.10 14.63 8.12
CA MET A 179 7.58 13.71 7.11
C MET A 179 6.58 14.40 6.16
N MET A 180 5.66 15.20 6.66
CA MET A 180 4.72 15.99 5.85
C MET A 180 5.44 16.97 4.93
N PHE A 181 6.45 17.68 5.47
CA PHE A 181 7.26 18.60 4.66
C PHE A 181 8.00 17.84 3.54
N ALA A 182 8.66 16.73 3.89
CA ALA A 182 9.38 15.91 2.93
C ALA A 182 8.45 15.40 1.82
N GLN A 183 7.24 14.92 2.14
CA GLN A 183 6.25 14.47 1.16
C GLN A 183 5.77 15.60 0.27
N ALA A 184 5.45 16.77 0.83
CA ALA A 184 5.01 17.94 0.05
C ALA A 184 6.10 18.46 -0.90
N ASN A 185 7.38 18.29 -0.55
CA ASN A 185 8.53 18.70 -1.35
C ASN A 185 9.16 17.53 -2.16
N SER A 186 8.56 16.35 -2.13
CA SER A 186 9.04 15.18 -2.88
C SER A 186 9.01 15.42 -4.39
N GLU A 187 9.75 14.58 -5.12
CA GLU A 187 9.74 14.60 -6.59
C GLU A 187 8.32 14.40 -7.15
N HIS A 188 7.50 13.57 -6.48
CA HIS A 188 6.10 13.34 -6.86
C HIS A 188 5.27 14.63 -6.84
N CYS A 189 5.45 15.51 -5.85
CA CYS A 189 4.67 16.74 -5.71
C CYS A 189 5.29 17.95 -6.42
N ARG A 190 6.62 18.10 -6.37
CA ARG A 190 7.33 19.27 -6.90
C ARG A 190 8.07 19.04 -8.22
N HIS A 191 8.29 17.79 -8.59
CA HIS A 191 9.02 17.43 -9.81
C HIS A 191 10.36 18.16 -9.97
N LYS A 192 11.16 18.17 -8.91
CA LYS A 192 12.44 18.90 -8.86
C LYS A 192 13.40 18.48 -9.97
N ILE A 193 13.54 17.16 -10.19
CA ILE A 193 14.39 16.57 -11.23
C ILE A 193 13.89 16.94 -12.60
N PHE A 194 12.59 16.85 -12.86
CA PHE A 194 11.99 17.19 -14.15
C PHE A 194 12.09 18.68 -14.48
N ASN A 195 12.13 19.55 -13.49
CA ASN A 195 12.29 21.00 -13.66
C ASN A 195 13.74 21.47 -13.55
N ALA A 196 14.67 20.60 -13.10
CA ALA A 196 16.05 20.99 -12.87
C ALA A 196 16.75 21.41 -14.17
N SER A 197 17.72 22.32 -14.03
CA SER A 197 18.77 22.50 -15.04
C SER A 197 19.75 21.34 -14.96
N TRP A 198 20.34 20.95 -16.06
CA TRP A 198 21.27 19.83 -16.12
C TRP A 198 22.33 20.06 -17.21
N ASP A 199 23.44 19.39 -17.05
CA ASP A 199 24.50 19.39 -18.04
C ASP A 199 24.98 17.99 -18.39
N ILE A 200 25.45 17.85 -19.61
CA ILE A 200 26.06 16.62 -20.11
C ILE A 200 27.50 16.95 -20.45
N ASP A 201 28.43 16.25 -19.82
CA ASP A 201 29.88 16.42 -20.04
C ASP A 201 30.35 17.89 -19.89
N GLY A 202 29.79 18.61 -18.91
CA GLY A 202 30.11 20.00 -18.65
C GLY A 202 29.44 21.02 -19.59
N GLN A 203 28.50 20.58 -20.41
CA GLN A 203 27.68 21.46 -21.26
C GLN A 203 26.27 21.59 -20.73
N ALA A 204 25.90 22.81 -20.33
CA ALA A 204 24.55 23.09 -19.85
C ALA A 204 23.50 22.86 -20.95
N GLN A 205 22.43 22.18 -20.60
CA GLN A 205 21.32 21.90 -21.52
C GLN A 205 20.31 23.04 -21.48
N GLU A 206 19.77 23.43 -22.65
CA GLU A 206 18.85 24.56 -22.77
C GLU A 206 17.48 24.29 -22.12
N LYS A 207 17.04 23.03 -22.05
CA LYS A 207 15.68 22.68 -21.65
C LYS A 207 15.74 21.66 -20.50
N SER A 208 14.91 21.88 -19.49
CA SER A 208 14.60 20.83 -18.50
C SER A 208 13.84 19.68 -19.16
N LEU A 209 13.68 18.55 -18.47
CA LEU A 209 12.90 17.40 -18.97
C LEU A 209 11.46 17.82 -19.29
N PHE A 210 10.80 18.60 -18.43
CA PHE A 210 9.48 19.16 -18.74
C PHE A 210 9.52 20.14 -19.93
N GLY A 211 10.60 20.89 -20.07
CA GLY A 211 10.80 21.74 -21.25
C GLY A 211 10.84 20.95 -22.54
N MET A 212 11.46 19.77 -22.54
CA MET A 212 11.48 18.85 -23.70
C MET A 212 10.09 18.27 -24.00
N ILE A 213 9.35 17.86 -22.98
CA ILE A 213 7.98 17.36 -23.13
C ILE A 213 7.08 18.44 -23.72
N LYS A 214 7.13 19.68 -23.19
CA LYS A 214 6.39 20.81 -23.71
C LYS A 214 6.76 21.14 -25.16
N ASN A 215 8.03 21.03 -25.54
CA ASN A 215 8.48 21.24 -26.90
C ASN A 215 7.86 20.25 -27.89
N THR A 216 7.66 18.99 -27.49
CA THR A 216 6.97 17.99 -28.32
C THR A 216 5.55 18.45 -28.65
N TYR A 217 4.80 18.93 -27.64
CA TYR A 217 3.47 19.50 -27.88
C TYR A 217 3.50 20.74 -28.79
N GLN A 218 4.46 21.64 -28.57
CA GLN A 218 4.57 22.86 -29.38
C GLN A 218 4.85 22.57 -30.83
N MET A 219 5.58 21.52 -31.15
CA MET A 219 5.91 21.12 -32.52
C MET A 219 4.81 20.32 -33.21
N HIS A 220 4.02 19.56 -32.45
CA HIS A 220 3.02 18.62 -32.96
C HIS A 220 1.75 18.64 -32.10
N ASN A 221 0.96 19.72 -32.24
CA ASN A 221 -0.27 19.88 -31.45
C ASN A 221 -1.56 19.62 -32.25
N GLU A 222 -1.45 19.22 -33.50
CA GLU A 222 -2.62 18.88 -34.32
C GLU A 222 -3.37 17.68 -33.73
N GLY A 223 -4.68 17.83 -33.54
CA GLY A 223 -5.55 16.78 -32.98
C GLY A 223 -5.50 16.62 -31.46
N VAL A 224 -4.75 17.47 -30.77
CA VAL A 224 -4.76 17.50 -29.30
C VAL A 224 -5.96 18.33 -28.87
N LEU A 225 -6.83 17.70 -28.07
CA LEU A 225 -7.95 18.36 -27.39
C LEU A 225 -7.44 18.91 -26.06
N SER A 226 -7.47 20.22 -25.90
CA SER A 226 -7.11 20.91 -24.64
C SER A 226 -8.23 20.86 -23.62
#